data_ee4bf0ea0cff44d6fb7defa2f654ab23
#
_entry.id   ee4bf0ea0cff44d6fb7defa2f654ab23
#
_cell.length_a   1.000
_cell.length_b   1.000
_cell.length_c   1.000
_cell.angle_alpha   90.00
_cell.angle_beta   90.00
_cell.angle_gamma   90.00
#
_symmetry.space_group_name_H-M   'P 1'
#
loop_
_entity.id
_entity.type
_entity.pdbx_description
1 polymer ?
#
loop_
_entity_poly.entity_id
_entity_poly.type
_entity_poly.pdbx_seq_one_letter_code
_entity_poly.pdbx_strand_id
1 'polypeptide(L)'
;MSFFGGDKKFFYATAALIGTMVGVGVFGIPFAFAKAGFWVGFLFLLLTSFLTLIIDTMFGEVVLRTEKRHQTVGYAGLYLGPVWKRVMFFAVVLSIYAAMLAYIIISGDFLSNILSPFFYLSNTAYSYYFAIILSLLLLFGI
;
A
#
# COMPACT_ATOMS: atom_id res chain seq x y z
N MET A 1 19.42 9.98 30.54
CA MET A 1 17.96 10.02 30.53
C MET A 1 17.52 10.76 29.27
N SER A 2 17.29 10.06 28.16
CA SER A 2 16.98 10.66 26.84
C SER A 2 15.52 10.35 26.47
N PHE A 3 14.60 11.09 27.07
CA PHE A 3 13.16 11.03 26.78
C PHE A 3 12.85 11.51 25.33
N PHE A 4 13.69 12.34 24.75
CA PHE A 4 13.48 12.95 23.42
C PHE A 4 13.87 12.07 22.20
N GLY A 5 14.57 10.98 22.42
CA GLY A 5 14.97 10.07 21.31
C GLY A 5 13.88 9.05 20.91
N GLY A 6 12.98 8.72 21.84
CA GLY A 6 11.86 7.80 21.61
C GLY A 6 10.76 8.42 20.77
N ASP A 7 10.42 9.67 21.06
CA ASP A 7 9.30 10.36 20.42
C ASP A 7 9.52 10.59 18.93
N LYS A 8 10.75 10.93 18.51
CA LYS A 8 11.08 11.12 17.10
C LYS A 8 10.98 9.80 16.30
N LYS A 9 11.51 8.71 16.86
CA LYS A 9 11.42 7.38 16.21
C LYS A 9 9.98 6.90 16.12
N PHE A 10 9.20 7.11 17.16
CA PHE A 10 7.77 6.81 17.17
C PHE A 10 7.03 7.65 16.15
N PHE A 11 7.29 8.95 16.08
CA PHE A 11 6.69 9.85 15.09
C PHE A 11 7.02 9.42 13.64
N TYR A 12 8.30 9.15 13.34
CA TYR A 12 8.69 8.67 12.01
C TYR A 12 8.06 7.32 11.66
N ALA A 13 7.99 6.39 12.60
CA ALA A 13 7.35 5.10 12.39
C ALA A 13 5.84 5.25 12.14
N THR A 14 5.17 6.09 12.92
CA THR A 14 3.74 6.39 12.76
C THR A 14 3.47 7.10 11.43
N ALA A 15 4.27 8.10 11.08
CA ALA A 15 4.14 8.80 9.80
C ALA A 15 4.34 7.87 8.60
N ALA A 16 5.34 6.97 8.66
CA ALA A 16 5.56 5.96 7.64
C ALA A 16 4.38 4.98 7.53
N LEU A 17 3.83 4.52 8.66
CA LEU A 17 2.65 3.66 8.68
C LEU A 17 1.43 4.35 8.07
N ILE A 18 1.14 5.59 8.46
CA ILE A 18 0.04 6.36 7.89
C ILE A 18 0.24 6.53 6.38
N GLY A 19 1.46 6.89 5.94
CA GLY A 19 1.77 7.05 4.52
C GLY A 19 1.56 5.78 3.69
N THR A 20 1.88 4.61 4.24
CA THR A 20 1.65 3.33 3.57
C THR A 20 0.17 2.90 3.58
N MET A 21 -0.58 3.23 4.63
CA MET A 21 -2.02 2.93 4.75
C MET A 21 -2.88 3.81 3.84
N VAL A 22 -2.54 5.09 3.71
CA VAL A 22 -3.27 6.08 2.91
C VAL A 22 -3.09 5.87 1.40
N GLY A 23 -2.30 4.94 0.93
CA GLY A 23 -2.03 4.64 -0.48
C GLY A 23 -3.20 4.75 -1.47
N VAL A 24 -3.12 4.06 -2.58
CA VAL A 24 -4.12 4.04 -3.68
C VAL A 24 -5.57 3.76 -3.21
N GLY A 25 -5.73 3.06 -2.08
CA GLY A 25 -7.05 2.70 -1.52
C GLY A 25 -7.95 3.90 -1.22
N VAL A 26 -7.37 5.07 -0.88
CA VAL A 26 -8.16 6.28 -0.61
C VAL A 26 -8.98 6.72 -1.82
N PHE A 27 -8.48 6.53 -3.03
CA PHE A 27 -9.20 6.89 -4.25
C PHE A 27 -10.26 5.86 -4.64
N GLY A 28 -10.09 4.60 -4.25
CA GLY A 28 -11.06 3.53 -4.49
C GLY A 28 -12.29 3.60 -3.60
N ILE A 29 -12.16 4.12 -2.37
CA ILE A 29 -13.26 4.20 -1.41
C ILE A 29 -14.43 5.06 -1.93
N PRO A 30 -14.25 6.32 -2.38
CA PRO A 30 -15.34 7.13 -2.91
C PRO A 30 -16.02 6.49 -4.12
N PHE A 31 -15.27 5.85 -4.99
CA PHE A 31 -15.82 5.14 -6.15
C PHE A 31 -16.68 3.95 -5.73
N ALA A 32 -16.22 3.16 -4.76
CA ALA A 32 -16.98 2.04 -4.22
C ALA A 32 -18.30 2.50 -3.57
N PHE A 33 -18.27 3.60 -2.80
CA PHE A 33 -19.47 4.22 -2.21
C PHE A 33 -20.45 4.75 -3.26
N ALA A 34 -19.93 5.37 -4.31
CA ALA A 34 -20.77 5.87 -5.41
C ALA A 34 -21.48 4.73 -6.17
N LYS A 35 -20.84 3.57 -6.31
CA LYS A 35 -21.40 2.39 -6.99
C LYS A 35 -22.30 1.53 -6.12
N ALA A 36 -21.90 1.27 -4.88
CA ALA A 36 -22.62 0.37 -3.96
C ALA A 36 -23.71 1.07 -3.14
N GLY A 37 -23.69 2.40 -3.09
CA GLY A 37 -24.49 3.20 -2.19
C GLY A 37 -23.86 3.36 -0.80
N PHE A 38 -24.26 4.43 -0.11
CA PHE A 38 -23.62 4.83 1.15
C PHE A 38 -23.70 3.73 2.23
N TRP A 39 -24.87 3.16 2.46
CA TRP A 39 -25.08 2.19 3.54
C TRP A 39 -24.31 0.89 3.33
N VAL A 40 -24.31 0.37 2.11
CA VAL A 40 -23.59 -0.85 1.76
C VAL A 40 -22.09 -0.60 1.85
N GLY A 41 -21.59 0.51 1.30
CA GLY A 41 -20.19 0.90 1.39
C GLY A 41 -19.72 1.06 2.83
N PHE A 42 -20.51 1.69 3.69
CA PHE A 42 -20.20 1.90 5.10
C PHE A 42 -20.12 0.56 5.86
N LEU A 43 -21.08 -0.34 5.64
CA LEU A 43 -21.09 -1.65 6.26
C LEU A 43 -19.86 -2.49 5.85
N PHE A 44 -19.52 -2.49 4.56
CA PHE A 44 -18.31 -3.15 4.06
C PHE A 44 -17.04 -2.55 4.66
N LEU A 45 -16.97 -1.23 4.80
CA LEU A 45 -15.82 -0.55 5.40
C LEU A 45 -15.66 -0.95 6.87
N LEU A 46 -16.73 -1.00 7.65
CA LEU A 46 -16.70 -1.46 9.03
C LEU A 46 -16.26 -2.92 9.14
N LEU A 47 -16.82 -3.79 8.30
CA LEU A 47 -16.49 -5.21 8.30
C LEU A 47 -15.01 -5.46 7.95
N THR A 48 -14.53 -4.82 6.89
CA THR A 48 -13.13 -4.94 6.47
C THR A 48 -12.18 -4.35 7.50
N SER A 49 -12.51 -3.21 8.10
CA SER A 49 -11.70 -2.60 9.17
C SER A 49 -11.59 -3.52 10.38
N PHE A 50 -12.70 -4.15 10.78
CA PHE A 50 -12.72 -5.09 11.89
C PHE A 50 -11.87 -6.35 11.61
N LEU A 51 -12.00 -6.92 10.41
CA LEU A 51 -11.21 -8.07 9.98
C LEU A 51 -9.71 -7.73 9.92
N THR A 52 -9.34 -6.57 9.37
CA THR A 52 -7.95 -6.12 9.30
C THR A 52 -7.37 -5.96 10.70
N LEU A 53 -8.12 -5.35 11.63
CA LEU A 53 -7.68 -5.16 13.01
C LEU A 53 -7.40 -6.50 13.70
N ILE A 54 -8.23 -7.51 13.49
CA ILE A 54 -8.00 -8.86 14.03
C ILE A 54 -6.71 -9.45 13.44
N ILE A 55 -6.56 -9.41 12.12
CA ILE A 55 -5.39 -9.96 11.42
C ILE A 55 -4.10 -9.29 11.89
N ASP A 56 -4.09 -7.97 11.97
CA ASP A 56 -2.93 -7.18 12.38
C ASP A 56 -2.56 -7.47 13.85
N THR A 57 -3.56 -7.60 14.72
CA THR A 57 -3.33 -7.95 16.12
C THR A 57 -2.73 -9.34 16.27
N MET A 58 -3.28 -10.34 15.57
CA MET A 58 -2.75 -11.70 15.54
C MET A 58 -1.32 -11.75 14.97
N PHE A 59 -1.07 -11.02 13.89
CA PHE A 59 0.28 -10.93 13.32
C PHE A 59 1.24 -10.23 14.28
N GLY A 60 0.81 -9.16 14.94
CA GLY A 60 1.58 -8.47 15.98
C GLY A 60 1.98 -9.41 17.13
N GLU A 61 1.06 -10.29 17.56
CA GLU A 61 1.36 -11.29 18.59
C GLU A 61 2.43 -12.30 18.13
N VAL A 62 2.36 -12.77 16.89
CA VAL A 62 3.38 -13.65 16.29
C VAL A 62 4.74 -12.97 16.27
N VAL A 63 4.81 -11.68 15.91
CA VAL A 63 6.05 -10.90 15.88
C VAL A 63 6.63 -10.74 17.28
N LEU A 64 5.80 -10.49 18.29
CA LEU A 64 6.25 -10.32 19.67
C LEU A 64 6.75 -11.62 20.32
N ARG A 65 6.17 -12.77 19.96
CA ARG A 65 6.56 -14.08 20.48
C ARG A 65 7.78 -14.67 19.81
N THR A 66 8.25 -14.08 18.70
CA THR A 66 9.41 -14.59 17.96
C THR A 66 10.67 -13.85 18.38
N GLU A 67 11.68 -14.55 18.88
CA GLU A 67 12.92 -13.96 19.40
C GLU A 67 13.70 -13.15 18.33
N LYS A 68 13.68 -13.60 17.07
CA LYS A 68 14.35 -12.92 15.95
C LYS A 68 13.34 -12.22 15.06
N ARG A 69 13.64 -10.96 14.73
CA ARG A 69 12.82 -10.20 13.77
C ARG A 69 13.01 -10.74 12.36
N HIS A 70 11.93 -11.14 11.76
CA HIS A 70 11.85 -11.60 10.38
C HIS A 70 10.93 -10.69 9.56
N GLN A 71 11.07 -10.73 8.25
CA GLN A 71 10.06 -10.18 7.34
C GLN A 71 8.88 -11.16 7.26
N THR A 72 7.73 -10.73 6.78
CA THR A 72 6.49 -11.54 6.67
C THR A 72 6.75 -12.90 5.99
N VAL A 73 7.57 -12.92 4.94
CA VAL A 73 8.01 -14.15 4.25
C VAL A 73 8.82 -15.07 5.18
N GLY A 74 9.63 -14.49 6.06
CA GLY A 74 10.43 -15.23 7.04
C GLY A 74 9.56 -15.92 8.09
N TYR A 75 8.54 -15.22 8.61
CA TYR A 75 7.56 -15.80 9.55
C TYR A 75 6.80 -16.96 8.92
N ALA A 76 6.37 -16.80 7.65
CA ALA A 76 5.71 -17.89 6.92
C ALA A 76 6.62 -19.13 6.82
N GLY A 77 7.92 -18.93 6.56
CA GLY A 77 8.88 -20.03 6.51
C GLY A 77 9.13 -20.69 7.86
N LEU A 78 9.11 -19.91 8.93
CA LEU A 78 9.38 -20.42 10.30
C LEU A 78 8.22 -21.25 10.85
N TYR A 79 6.98 -20.77 10.67
CA TYR A 79 5.79 -21.39 11.27
C TYR A 79 5.05 -22.35 10.35
N LEU A 80 5.07 -22.11 9.03
CA LEU A 80 4.30 -22.88 8.05
C LEU A 80 5.18 -23.75 7.14
N GLY A 81 6.51 -23.56 7.18
CA GLY A 81 7.46 -24.37 6.42
C GLY A 81 7.86 -23.80 5.06
N PRO A 82 8.77 -24.49 4.34
CA PRO A 82 9.45 -23.96 3.15
C PRO A 82 8.54 -23.77 1.94
N VAL A 83 7.45 -24.53 1.84
CA VAL A 83 6.48 -24.38 0.76
C VAL A 83 5.73 -23.04 0.90
N TRP A 84 5.22 -22.76 2.09
CA TRP A 84 4.50 -21.53 2.39
C TRP A 84 5.38 -20.29 2.33
N LYS A 85 6.67 -20.42 2.66
CA LYS A 85 7.65 -19.35 2.43
C LYS A 85 7.70 -18.94 0.96
N ARG A 86 7.72 -19.89 0.03
CA ARG A 86 7.72 -19.61 -1.41
C ARG A 86 6.40 -18.97 -1.87
N VAL A 87 5.28 -19.53 -1.44
CA VAL A 87 3.96 -18.97 -1.75
C VAL A 87 3.86 -17.51 -1.26
N MET A 88 4.26 -17.25 -0.03
CA MET A 88 4.23 -15.91 0.56
C MET A 88 5.19 -14.95 -0.17
N PHE A 89 6.36 -15.41 -0.58
CA PHE A 89 7.29 -14.61 -1.38
C PHE A 89 6.65 -14.16 -2.70
N PHE A 90 6.07 -15.08 -3.46
CA PHE A 90 5.39 -14.74 -4.71
C PHE A 90 4.17 -13.83 -4.48
N ALA A 91 3.39 -14.06 -3.43
CA ALA A 91 2.26 -13.21 -3.08
C ALA A 91 2.69 -11.77 -2.78
N VAL A 92 3.75 -11.58 -1.99
CA VAL A 92 4.30 -10.26 -1.67
C VAL A 92 4.84 -9.57 -2.92
N VAL A 93 5.62 -10.27 -3.74
CA VAL A 93 6.16 -9.71 -5.00
C VAL A 93 5.02 -9.29 -5.92
N LEU A 94 4.03 -10.14 -6.12
CA LEU A 94 2.86 -9.83 -6.97
C LEU A 94 2.07 -8.63 -6.43
N SER A 95 1.89 -8.56 -5.12
CA SER A 95 1.20 -7.44 -4.45
C SER A 95 1.93 -6.11 -4.68
N ILE A 96 3.26 -6.09 -4.59
CA ILE A 96 4.06 -4.89 -4.83
C ILE A 96 3.93 -4.44 -6.29
N TYR A 97 4.03 -5.36 -7.26
CA TYR A 97 3.84 -5.03 -8.66
C TYR A 97 2.43 -4.54 -8.97
N ALA A 98 1.41 -5.18 -8.41
CA ALA A 98 0.02 -4.74 -8.56
C ALA A 98 -0.21 -3.34 -7.99
N ALA A 99 0.37 -3.03 -6.83
CA ALA A 99 0.31 -1.70 -6.23
C ALA A 99 1.01 -0.65 -7.12
N MET A 100 2.20 -0.95 -7.65
CA MET A 100 2.90 -0.04 -8.57
C MET A 100 2.09 0.25 -9.83
N LEU A 101 1.48 -0.77 -10.45
CA LEU A 101 0.61 -0.59 -11.60
C LEU A 101 -0.59 0.30 -11.28
N ALA A 102 -1.23 0.07 -10.13
CA ALA A 102 -2.35 0.89 -9.68
C ALA A 102 -1.94 2.37 -9.49
N TYR A 103 -0.77 2.64 -8.90
CA TYR A 103 -0.25 4.00 -8.77
C TYR A 103 -0.01 4.66 -10.13
N ILE A 104 0.58 3.96 -11.09
CA ILE A 104 0.83 4.49 -12.44
C ILE A 104 -0.49 4.85 -13.13
N ILE A 105 -1.49 3.97 -13.08
CA ILE A 105 -2.79 4.18 -13.71
C ILE A 105 -3.49 5.41 -13.11
N ILE A 106 -3.62 5.45 -11.77
CA ILE A 106 -4.30 6.54 -11.08
C ILE A 106 -3.58 7.87 -11.29
N SER A 107 -2.24 7.87 -11.23
CA SER A 107 -1.45 9.08 -11.50
C SER A 107 -1.63 9.56 -12.94
N GLY A 108 -1.74 8.65 -13.91
CA GLY A 108 -2.05 8.98 -15.30
C GLY A 108 -3.42 9.62 -15.46
N ASP A 109 -4.45 9.10 -14.78
CA ASP A 109 -5.79 9.67 -14.79
C ASP A 109 -5.82 11.07 -14.17
N PHE A 110 -5.10 11.30 -13.07
CA PHE A 110 -4.96 12.64 -12.50
C PHE A 110 -4.26 13.61 -13.44
N LEU A 111 -3.15 13.17 -14.04
CA LEU A 111 -2.41 13.97 -15.00
C LEU A 111 -3.27 14.33 -16.22
N SER A 112 -4.04 13.37 -16.72
CA SER A 112 -4.99 13.58 -17.81
C SER A 112 -6.02 14.66 -17.45
N ASN A 113 -6.62 14.59 -16.27
CA ASN A 113 -7.63 15.55 -15.82
C ASN A 113 -7.06 16.98 -15.68
N ILE A 114 -5.79 17.12 -15.28
CA ILE A 114 -5.13 18.42 -15.11
C ILE A 114 -4.64 18.98 -16.44
N LEU A 115 -4.07 18.13 -17.31
CA LEU A 115 -3.39 18.57 -18.54
C LEU A 115 -4.28 18.54 -19.79
N SER A 116 -5.42 17.86 -19.75
CA SER A 116 -6.34 17.78 -20.89
C SER A 116 -6.79 19.14 -21.47
N PRO A 117 -6.89 20.24 -20.69
CA PRO A 117 -7.19 21.55 -21.25
C PRO A 117 -6.05 22.11 -22.13
N PHE A 118 -4.82 21.65 -21.90
CA PHE A 118 -3.61 22.15 -22.58
C PHE A 118 -3.11 21.20 -23.68
N PHE A 119 -3.29 19.89 -23.49
CA PHE A 119 -2.78 18.87 -24.41
C PHE A 119 -3.85 17.79 -24.62
N TYR A 120 -4.24 17.59 -25.87
CA TYR A 120 -5.19 16.52 -26.26
C TYR A 120 -4.46 15.18 -26.43
N LEU A 121 -4.12 14.52 -25.32
CA LEU A 121 -3.56 13.17 -25.31
C LEU A 121 -4.57 12.17 -24.70
N SER A 122 -4.46 10.90 -25.04
CA SER A 122 -5.27 9.86 -24.40
C SER A 122 -4.84 9.62 -22.95
N ASN A 123 -5.76 9.19 -22.08
CA ASN A 123 -5.46 8.86 -20.68
C ASN A 123 -4.31 7.87 -20.56
N THR A 124 -4.25 6.90 -21.45
CA THR A 124 -3.18 5.90 -21.52
C THR A 124 -1.82 6.53 -21.80
N ALA A 125 -1.75 7.55 -22.66
CA ALA A 125 -0.51 8.27 -22.94
C ALA A 125 0.03 8.99 -21.69
N TYR A 126 -0.83 9.62 -20.90
CA TYR A 126 -0.42 10.26 -19.64
C TYR A 126 0.15 9.25 -18.62
N SER A 127 -0.42 8.06 -18.53
CA SER A 127 0.11 6.99 -17.66
C SER A 127 1.51 6.55 -18.11
N TYR A 128 1.78 6.44 -19.40
CA TYR A 128 3.12 6.14 -19.92
C TYR A 128 4.13 7.25 -19.63
N TYR A 129 3.77 8.51 -19.86
CA TYR A 129 4.64 9.65 -19.52
C TYR A 129 4.97 9.68 -18.03
N PHE A 130 3.98 9.47 -17.17
CA PHE A 130 4.19 9.39 -15.73
C PHE A 130 5.14 8.25 -15.35
N ALA A 131 4.95 7.06 -15.92
CA ALA A 131 5.83 5.92 -15.67
C ALA A 131 7.27 6.18 -16.11
N ILE A 132 7.47 6.82 -17.26
CA ILE A 132 8.79 7.20 -17.75
C ILE A 132 9.46 8.22 -16.83
N ILE A 133 8.74 9.28 -16.44
CA ILE A 133 9.26 10.30 -15.52
C ILE A 133 9.63 9.67 -14.17
N LEU A 134 8.77 8.82 -13.62
CA LEU A 134 9.03 8.12 -12.37
C LEU A 134 10.25 7.20 -12.47
N SER A 135 10.39 6.47 -13.58
CA SER A 135 11.56 5.61 -13.82
C SER A 135 12.85 6.41 -13.91
N LEU A 136 12.82 7.57 -14.56
CA LEU A 136 13.97 8.47 -14.65
C LEU A 136 14.35 9.04 -13.27
N LEU A 137 13.37 9.48 -12.49
CA LEU A 137 13.63 9.97 -11.12
C LEU A 137 14.26 8.92 -10.25
N LEU A 138 13.78 7.66 -10.32
CA LEU A 138 14.35 6.55 -9.58
C LEU A 138 15.77 6.19 -10.03
N LEU A 139 16.09 6.33 -11.32
CA LEU A 139 17.45 6.13 -11.86
C LEU A 139 18.44 7.18 -11.34
N PHE A 140 17.98 8.41 -11.13
CA PHE A 140 18.81 9.49 -10.57
C PHE A 140 18.89 9.46 -9.03
N GLY A 141 18.23 8.51 -8.37
CA GLY A 141 18.32 8.32 -6.92
C GLY A 141 17.58 9.38 -6.09
N ILE A 142 16.57 9.99 -6.67
CA ILE A 142 15.71 10.97 -6.02
C ILE A 142 14.42 10.28 -5.55
#